data_c81ee0d5239a0c81bbe95b656cd65c04
#
_entry.id   c81ee0d5239a0c81bbe95b656cd65c04
#
_cell.length_a   1.000
_cell.length_b   1.000
_cell.length_c   1.000
_cell.angle_alpha   90.00
_cell.angle_beta   90.00
_cell.angle_gamma   90.00
#
_symmetry.space_group_name_H-M   'P 1'
#
loop_
_entity.id
_entity.type
_entity.pdbx_description
1 polymer ?
#
loop_
_entity_poly.entity_id
_entity_poly.type
_entity_poly.pdbx_seq_one_letter_code
_entity_poly.pdbx_strand_id
1 'polypeptide(L)'
;MYKVVCFDLDDTLSKEIKYLESAYKEIARYAARHCEGCSDSVNILEAKSFKEMLRAYHEGKNTFDELNSFLGLSIHVKDYLDIYRNFKPTWQLLPEVSDLLNRLKEDGCILGLISDGRSVQQRNKFNALGLNRWINNNDVVISEEFGSEKPSLANYEYFMKRYPNAEFTYVGDNPKKDFFAPNQLGWNTVCLLD
;
A
#
# COMPACT_ATOMS: atom_id res chain seq x y z
N MET A 1 0.77 -29.91 11.47
CA MET A 1 -0.24 -29.08 10.77
C MET A 1 0.47 -27.77 10.45
N TYR A 2 0.41 -27.28 9.21
CA TYR A 2 1.01 -26.01 8.84
C TYR A 2 0.17 -24.87 9.43
N LYS A 3 0.82 -23.78 9.85
CA LYS A 3 0.17 -22.52 10.18
C LYS A 3 0.47 -21.52 9.08
N VAL A 4 -0.56 -20.92 8.52
CA VAL A 4 -0.45 -19.90 7.47
C VAL A 4 -1.00 -18.60 8.02
N VAL A 5 -0.20 -17.55 8.03
CA VAL A 5 -0.59 -16.21 8.48
C VAL A 5 -0.51 -15.26 7.30
N CYS A 6 -1.65 -14.77 6.84
CA CYS A 6 -1.74 -13.80 5.76
C CYS A 6 -1.99 -12.40 6.32
N PHE A 7 -1.33 -11.42 5.76
CA PHE A 7 -1.43 -10.02 6.13
C PHE A 7 -2.03 -9.19 5.01
N ASP A 8 -2.78 -8.16 5.36
CA ASP A 8 -2.91 -7.01 4.52
C ASP A 8 -1.61 -6.19 4.51
N LEU A 9 -1.47 -5.26 3.58
CA LEU A 9 -0.28 -4.43 3.44
C LEU A 9 -0.49 -3.03 4.02
N ASP A 10 -1.45 -2.30 3.45
CA ASP A 10 -1.69 -0.90 3.77
C ASP A 10 -2.40 -0.77 5.13
N ASP A 11 -1.93 0.13 5.96
CA ASP A 11 -2.35 0.33 7.35
C ASP A 11 -2.26 -0.92 8.26
N THR A 12 -1.73 -2.03 7.73
CA THR A 12 -1.45 -3.26 8.49
C THR A 12 0.05 -3.45 8.69
N LEU A 13 0.81 -3.72 7.65
CA LEU A 13 2.27 -3.85 7.71
C LEU A 13 2.98 -2.50 7.58
N SER A 14 2.36 -1.54 6.92
CA SER A 14 2.89 -0.19 6.74
C SER A 14 1.77 0.82 6.56
N LYS A 15 1.90 2.00 7.16
CA LYS A 15 0.90 3.07 7.01
C LYS A 15 0.82 3.57 5.57
N GLU A 16 -0.39 3.54 4.97
CA GLU A 16 -0.64 3.98 3.60
C GLU A 16 -0.28 5.46 3.42
N ILE A 17 -0.55 6.28 4.43
CA ILE A 17 -0.25 7.72 4.39
C ILE A 17 1.23 8.01 4.10
N LYS A 18 2.17 7.16 4.53
CA LYS A 18 3.60 7.31 4.22
C LYS A 18 3.89 7.21 2.72
N TYR A 19 3.18 6.29 2.04
CA TYR A 19 3.29 6.17 0.59
C TYR A 19 2.77 7.42 -0.10
N LEU A 20 1.56 7.84 0.25
CA LEU A 20 0.90 9.01 -0.28
C LEU A 20 1.76 10.27 -0.13
N GLU A 21 2.22 10.57 1.08
CA GLU A 21 3.05 11.76 1.34
C GLU A 21 4.37 11.73 0.54
N SER A 22 5.00 10.57 0.44
CA SER A 22 6.27 10.45 -0.29
C SER A 22 6.08 10.59 -1.80
N ALA A 23 5.04 9.99 -2.36
CA ALA A 23 4.69 10.13 -3.76
C ALA A 23 4.25 11.58 -4.08
N TYR A 24 3.51 12.23 -3.19
CA TYR A 24 3.11 13.64 -3.34
C TYR A 24 4.31 14.58 -3.35
N LYS A 25 5.37 14.31 -2.59
CA LYS A 25 6.63 15.09 -2.67
C LYS A 25 7.25 15.02 -4.06
N GLU A 26 7.29 13.83 -4.67
CA GLU A 26 7.80 13.69 -6.04
C GLU A 26 6.92 14.41 -7.07
N ILE A 27 5.59 14.33 -6.92
CA ILE A 27 4.65 15.05 -7.78
C ILE A 27 4.82 16.56 -7.61
N ALA A 28 4.91 17.06 -6.38
CA ALA A 28 5.13 18.47 -6.09
C ALA A 28 6.44 18.98 -6.71
N ARG A 29 7.51 18.19 -6.63
CA ARG A 29 8.80 18.47 -7.26
C ARG A 29 8.68 18.52 -8.78
N TYR A 30 7.99 17.57 -9.38
CA TYR A 30 7.71 17.53 -10.80
C TYR A 30 6.95 18.78 -11.26
N ALA A 31 5.83 19.11 -10.60
CA ALA A 31 5.00 20.26 -10.93
C ALA A 31 5.77 21.60 -10.77
N ALA A 32 6.52 21.75 -9.66
CA ALA A 32 7.32 22.96 -9.41
C ALA A 32 8.35 23.24 -10.51
N ARG A 33 8.93 22.20 -11.12
CA ARG A 33 9.88 22.33 -12.25
C ARG A 33 9.22 22.75 -13.56
N HIS A 34 7.91 22.56 -13.71
CA HIS A 34 7.13 22.95 -14.88
C HIS A 34 6.51 24.34 -14.74
N CYS A 35 6.68 25.02 -13.60
CA CYS A 35 6.18 26.36 -13.36
C CYS A 35 7.14 27.41 -13.93
N GLU A 36 7.07 27.66 -15.23
CA GLU A 36 7.85 28.71 -15.87
C GLU A 36 7.30 30.10 -15.49
N GLY A 37 8.20 31.02 -15.13
CA GLY A 37 7.83 32.39 -14.77
C GLY A 37 7.29 32.60 -13.35
N CYS A 38 7.32 31.58 -12.50
CA CYS A 38 6.98 31.74 -11.08
C CYS A 38 8.05 32.56 -10.35
N SER A 39 7.61 33.46 -9.45
CA SER A 39 8.50 34.33 -8.68
C SER A 39 9.30 33.61 -7.61
N ASP A 40 8.77 32.51 -7.10
CA ASP A 40 9.40 31.67 -6.07
C ASP A 40 10.47 30.74 -6.66
N SER A 41 11.49 30.41 -5.89
CA SER A 41 12.43 29.36 -6.27
C SER A 41 11.74 27.97 -6.31
N VAL A 42 12.28 27.05 -7.11
CA VAL A 42 11.74 25.68 -7.27
C VAL A 42 11.55 24.98 -5.91
N ASN A 43 12.48 25.13 -4.98
CA ASN A 43 12.38 24.52 -3.66
C ASN A 43 11.21 25.08 -2.82
N ILE A 44 10.95 26.38 -2.92
CA ILE A 44 9.82 27.02 -2.25
C ILE A 44 8.51 26.55 -2.88
N LEU A 45 8.46 26.49 -4.22
CA LEU A 45 7.29 25.97 -4.94
C LEU A 45 7.01 24.50 -4.62
N GLU A 46 8.04 23.65 -4.56
CA GLU A 46 7.90 22.25 -4.14
C GLU A 46 7.24 22.14 -2.76
N ALA A 47 7.75 22.89 -1.77
CA ALA A 47 7.20 22.86 -0.42
C ALA A 47 5.75 23.37 -0.36
N LYS A 48 5.43 24.46 -1.07
CA LYS A 48 4.07 25.01 -1.14
C LYS A 48 3.11 24.04 -1.85
N SER A 49 3.55 23.45 -2.97
CA SER A 49 2.80 22.46 -3.74
C SER A 49 2.47 21.21 -2.91
N PHE A 50 3.45 20.67 -2.21
CA PHE A 50 3.24 19.53 -1.31
C PHE A 50 2.21 19.85 -0.23
N LYS A 51 2.31 21.02 0.41
CA LYS A 51 1.34 21.45 1.42
C LYS A 51 -0.07 21.59 0.83
N GLU A 52 -0.20 22.15 -0.36
CA GLU A 52 -1.47 22.28 -1.06
C GLU A 52 -2.08 20.92 -1.41
N MET A 53 -1.26 19.98 -1.89
CA MET A 53 -1.72 18.61 -2.14
C MET A 53 -2.25 17.92 -0.89
N LEU A 54 -1.57 18.04 0.24
CA LEU A 54 -2.05 17.50 1.51
C LEU A 54 -3.35 18.17 1.98
N ARG A 55 -3.46 19.49 1.82
CA ARG A 55 -4.69 20.21 2.11
C ARG A 55 -5.87 19.68 1.30
N ALA A 56 -5.67 19.57 -0.03
CA ALA A 56 -6.70 19.04 -0.93
C ALA A 56 -7.11 17.61 -0.59
N TYR A 57 -6.15 16.75 -0.25
CA TYR A 57 -6.40 15.39 0.20
C TYR A 57 -7.27 15.34 1.45
N HIS A 58 -6.95 16.11 2.50
CA HIS A 58 -7.72 16.15 3.74
C HIS A 58 -9.11 16.77 3.56
N GLU A 59 -9.27 17.66 2.59
CA GLU A 59 -10.55 18.25 2.23
C GLU A 59 -11.39 17.36 1.28
N GLY A 60 -10.87 16.19 0.87
CA GLY A 60 -11.54 15.28 -0.06
C GLY A 60 -11.68 15.82 -1.49
N LYS A 61 -10.83 16.79 -1.88
CA LYS A 61 -10.80 17.39 -3.20
C LYS A 61 -9.91 16.61 -4.15
N ASN A 62 -10.08 16.84 -5.46
CA ASN A 62 -9.13 16.30 -6.46
C ASN A 62 -7.77 17.00 -6.33
N THR A 63 -6.83 16.31 -5.72
CA THR A 63 -5.50 16.84 -5.38
C THR A 63 -4.73 17.35 -6.61
N PHE A 64 -4.86 16.69 -7.75
CA PHE A 64 -4.13 17.06 -8.96
C PHE A 64 -4.70 18.30 -9.65
N ASP A 65 -6.04 18.43 -9.64
CA ASP A 65 -6.69 19.62 -10.18
C ASP A 65 -6.41 20.84 -9.29
N GLU A 66 -6.42 20.66 -7.96
CA GLU A 66 -6.05 21.73 -7.01
C GLU A 66 -4.59 22.14 -7.20
N LEU A 67 -3.66 21.19 -7.40
CA LEU A 67 -2.25 21.47 -7.66
C LEU A 67 -2.06 22.28 -8.96
N ASN A 68 -2.72 21.85 -10.03
CA ASN A 68 -2.69 22.59 -11.30
C ASN A 68 -3.22 24.01 -11.14
N SER A 69 -4.36 24.18 -10.46
CA SER A 69 -4.96 25.48 -10.19
C SER A 69 -4.05 26.38 -9.35
N PHE A 70 -3.41 25.80 -8.33
CA PHE A 70 -2.49 26.51 -7.43
C PHE A 70 -1.26 27.06 -8.16
N LEU A 71 -0.71 26.30 -9.10
CA LEU A 71 0.49 26.67 -9.85
C LEU A 71 0.18 27.36 -11.21
N GLY A 72 -1.12 27.47 -11.60
CA GLY A 72 -1.49 27.94 -12.93
C GLY A 72 -1.03 27.03 -14.07
N LEU A 73 -0.96 25.72 -13.82
CA LEU A 73 -0.50 24.71 -14.76
C LEU A 73 -1.67 23.95 -15.40
N SER A 74 -1.38 23.27 -16.51
CA SER A 74 -2.32 22.40 -17.22
C SER A 74 -1.68 21.03 -17.49
N ILE A 75 -1.00 20.47 -16.47
CA ILE A 75 -0.38 19.14 -16.56
C ILE A 75 -1.48 18.09 -16.55
N HIS A 76 -1.38 17.09 -17.42
CA HIS A 76 -2.35 16.01 -17.46
C HIS A 76 -2.33 15.18 -16.18
N VAL A 77 -3.50 14.88 -15.62
CA VAL A 77 -3.66 14.04 -14.42
C VAL A 77 -2.95 12.69 -14.59
N LYS A 78 -2.89 12.17 -15.82
CA LYS A 78 -2.16 10.94 -16.14
C LYS A 78 -0.69 11.01 -15.72
N ASP A 79 -0.01 12.14 -15.97
CA ASP A 79 1.42 12.29 -15.65
C ASP A 79 1.65 12.23 -14.14
N TYR A 80 0.77 12.86 -13.34
CA TYR A 80 0.79 12.76 -11.89
C TYR A 80 0.48 11.34 -11.39
N LEU A 81 -0.50 10.67 -12.01
CA LEU A 81 -0.83 9.29 -11.68
C LEU A 81 0.32 8.33 -12.03
N ASP A 82 1.04 8.57 -13.10
CA ASP A 82 2.20 7.76 -13.48
C ASP A 82 3.33 7.92 -12.46
N ILE A 83 3.59 9.13 -11.96
CA ILE A 83 4.53 9.35 -10.86
C ILE A 83 4.04 8.62 -9.60
N TYR A 84 2.78 8.81 -9.20
CA TYR A 84 2.21 8.21 -8.01
C TYR A 84 2.31 6.68 -8.03
N ARG A 85 1.88 6.05 -9.12
CA ARG A 85 1.81 4.59 -9.25
C ARG A 85 3.18 3.92 -9.36
N ASN A 86 4.15 4.60 -9.99
CA ASN A 86 5.49 4.08 -10.17
C ASN A 86 6.47 4.50 -9.07
N PHE A 87 6.00 5.26 -8.07
CA PHE A 87 6.84 5.68 -6.97
C PHE A 87 7.47 4.48 -6.27
N LYS A 88 8.77 4.54 -6.04
CA LYS A 88 9.55 3.52 -5.33
C LYS A 88 9.92 4.05 -3.95
N PRO A 89 9.22 3.62 -2.91
CA PRO A 89 9.53 4.06 -1.56
C PRO A 89 10.90 3.58 -1.10
N THR A 90 11.47 4.30 -0.13
CA THR A 90 12.79 4.01 0.43
C THR A 90 12.75 3.73 1.95
N TRP A 91 11.55 3.63 2.54
CA TRP A 91 11.41 3.34 3.96
C TRP A 91 11.47 1.84 4.26
N GLN A 92 11.66 1.53 5.53
CA GLN A 92 11.71 0.16 6.04
C GLN A 92 10.50 -0.13 6.94
N LEU A 93 10.26 -1.41 7.20
CA LEU A 93 9.32 -1.84 8.22
C LEU A 93 9.70 -1.25 9.58
N LEU A 94 8.68 -1.02 10.41
CA LEU A 94 8.92 -0.74 11.82
C LEU A 94 9.61 -1.95 12.48
N PRO A 95 10.53 -1.72 13.43
CA PRO A 95 11.23 -2.81 14.12
C PRO A 95 10.26 -3.85 14.71
N GLU A 96 9.16 -3.41 15.32
CA GLU A 96 8.17 -4.26 15.96
C GLU A 96 7.49 -5.21 14.95
N VAL A 97 7.24 -4.72 13.72
CA VAL A 97 6.67 -5.52 12.64
C VAL A 97 7.69 -6.54 12.15
N SER A 98 8.94 -6.12 11.95
CA SER A 98 10.03 -7.02 11.56
C SER A 98 10.26 -8.14 12.57
N ASP A 99 10.23 -7.80 13.87
CA ASP A 99 10.39 -8.76 14.97
C ASP A 99 9.22 -9.74 15.03
N LEU A 100 7.98 -9.29 14.79
CA LEU A 100 6.81 -10.16 14.69
C LEU A 100 6.98 -11.17 13.54
N LEU A 101 7.35 -10.68 12.34
CA LEU A 101 7.54 -11.55 11.17
C LEU A 101 8.67 -12.58 11.41
N ASN A 102 9.76 -12.17 12.07
CA ASN A 102 10.84 -13.09 12.44
C ASN A 102 10.33 -14.19 13.37
N ARG A 103 9.63 -13.84 14.46
CA ARG A 103 9.07 -14.82 15.41
C ARG A 103 8.12 -15.79 14.74
N LEU A 104 7.21 -15.31 13.88
CA LEU A 104 6.31 -16.19 13.15
C LEU A 104 7.05 -17.17 12.24
N LYS A 105 8.15 -16.74 11.61
CA LYS A 105 9.01 -17.64 10.81
C LYS A 105 9.75 -18.66 11.66
N GLU A 106 10.26 -18.26 12.82
CA GLU A 106 10.92 -19.15 13.80
C GLU A 106 9.94 -20.20 14.33
N ASP A 107 8.67 -19.83 14.53
CA ASP A 107 7.57 -20.73 14.89
C ASP A 107 7.10 -21.66 13.75
N GLY A 108 7.78 -21.60 12.58
CA GLY A 108 7.49 -22.41 11.41
C GLY A 108 6.23 -22.00 10.63
N CYS A 109 5.73 -20.78 10.82
CA CYS A 109 4.59 -20.29 10.06
C CYS A 109 4.98 -19.97 8.61
N ILE A 110 4.06 -20.25 7.70
CA ILE A 110 4.08 -19.74 6.33
C ILE A 110 3.42 -18.38 6.35
N LEU A 111 4.10 -17.37 5.77
CA LEU A 111 3.57 -16.01 5.70
C LEU A 111 3.10 -15.69 4.30
N GLY A 112 1.94 -15.05 4.19
CA GLY A 112 1.33 -14.62 2.95
C GLY A 112 0.90 -13.15 2.99
N LEU A 113 0.64 -12.60 1.81
CA LEU A 113 0.12 -11.25 1.62
C LEU A 113 -1.15 -11.30 0.76
N ILE A 114 -2.19 -10.60 1.17
CA ILE A 114 -3.40 -10.35 0.36
C ILE A 114 -3.66 -8.86 0.39
N SER A 115 -3.40 -8.18 -0.72
CA SER A 115 -3.48 -6.72 -0.79
C SER A 115 -4.26 -6.25 -2.02
N ASP A 116 -5.16 -5.30 -1.81
CA ASP A 116 -5.86 -4.65 -2.91
C ASP A 116 -5.02 -3.50 -3.48
N GLY A 117 -5.04 -3.33 -4.79
CA GLY A 117 -4.42 -2.21 -5.47
C GLY A 117 -3.72 -2.57 -6.77
N ARG A 118 -3.03 -1.56 -7.34
CA ARG A 118 -2.28 -1.71 -8.58
C ARG A 118 -1.02 -2.54 -8.37
N SER A 119 -0.76 -3.48 -9.27
CA SER A 119 0.38 -4.39 -9.23
C SER A 119 1.71 -3.66 -9.00
N VAL A 120 2.01 -2.68 -9.85
CA VAL A 120 3.28 -1.91 -9.77
C VAL A 120 3.42 -1.23 -8.41
N GLN A 121 2.36 -0.62 -7.91
CA GLN A 121 2.37 0.11 -6.64
C GLN A 121 2.59 -0.83 -5.45
N GLN A 122 1.81 -1.92 -5.37
CA GLN A 122 1.92 -2.87 -4.27
C GLN A 122 3.24 -3.67 -4.31
N ARG A 123 3.74 -4.00 -5.51
CA ARG A 123 5.06 -4.62 -5.66
C ARG A 123 6.19 -3.68 -5.25
N ASN A 124 6.11 -2.39 -5.56
CA ASN A 124 7.08 -1.40 -5.12
C ASN A 124 7.09 -1.29 -3.58
N LYS A 125 5.93 -1.25 -2.92
CA LYS A 125 5.82 -1.27 -1.46
C LYS A 125 6.40 -2.57 -0.88
N PHE A 126 6.00 -3.73 -1.40
CA PHE A 126 6.48 -5.04 -0.98
C PHE A 126 8.02 -5.14 -1.01
N ASN A 127 8.62 -4.69 -2.11
CA ASN A 127 10.07 -4.73 -2.30
C ASN A 127 10.80 -3.74 -1.39
N ALA A 128 10.26 -2.52 -1.25
CA ALA A 128 10.85 -1.48 -0.40
C ALA A 128 10.87 -1.87 1.08
N LEU A 129 9.80 -2.51 1.55
CA LEU A 129 9.68 -3.02 2.90
C LEU A 129 10.52 -4.30 3.13
N GLY A 130 11.12 -4.85 2.07
CA GLY A 130 11.94 -6.06 2.15
C GLY A 130 11.14 -7.30 2.55
N LEU A 131 9.84 -7.34 2.24
CA LEU A 131 8.93 -8.43 2.66
C LEU A 131 9.29 -9.78 2.04
N ASN A 132 10.05 -9.79 0.95
CA ASN A 132 10.59 -11.00 0.33
C ASN A 132 11.52 -11.83 1.25
N ARG A 133 11.96 -11.28 2.38
CA ARG A 133 12.71 -12.01 3.42
C ARG A 133 11.84 -13.04 4.14
N TRP A 134 10.55 -12.77 4.24
CA TRP A 134 9.59 -13.57 5.02
C TRP A 134 8.51 -14.21 4.17
N ILE A 135 8.09 -13.55 3.08
CA ILE A 135 6.96 -13.95 2.24
C ILE A 135 7.48 -14.36 0.86
N ASN A 136 7.17 -15.59 0.45
CA ASN A 136 7.51 -16.06 -0.89
C ASN A 136 6.65 -15.35 -1.94
N ASN A 137 7.19 -15.07 -3.12
CA ASN A 137 6.45 -14.43 -4.20
C ASN A 137 5.16 -15.17 -4.61
N ASN A 138 5.15 -16.50 -4.47
CA ASN A 138 3.96 -17.31 -4.72
C ASN A 138 2.91 -17.23 -3.59
N ASP A 139 3.23 -16.57 -2.48
CA ASP A 139 2.35 -16.34 -1.35
C ASP A 139 1.95 -14.84 -1.25
N VAL A 140 1.99 -14.15 -2.40
CA VAL A 140 1.55 -12.76 -2.56
C VAL A 140 0.39 -12.72 -3.53
N VAL A 141 -0.77 -12.26 -3.04
CA VAL A 141 -1.97 -12.00 -3.82
C VAL A 141 -2.19 -10.49 -3.87
N ILE A 142 -2.08 -9.91 -5.07
CA ILE A 142 -2.40 -8.51 -5.33
C ILE A 142 -3.63 -8.50 -6.24
N SER A 143 -4.64 -7.72 -5.91
CA SER A 143 -5.95 -7.80 -6.58
C SER A 143 -5.89 -7.57 -8.09
N GLU A 144 -5.07 -6.63 -8.58
CA GLU A 144 -4.91 -6.41 -10.02
C GLU A 144 -4.26 -7.60 -10.73
N GLU A 145 -3.30 -8.29 -10.10
CA GLU A 145 -2.63 -9.47 -10.67
C GLU A 145 -3.52 -10.71 -10.62
N PHE A 146 -4.26 -10.85 -9.53
CA PHE A 146 -5.07 -12.01 -9.24
C PHE A 146 -6.45 -11.97 -9.92
N GLY A 147 -6.91 -10.77 -10.31
CA GLY A 147 -8.22 -10.55 -10.92
C GLY A 147 -9.39 -10.58 -9.93
N SER A 148 -9.13 -10.45 -8.63
CA SER A 148 -10.14 -10.43 -7.57
C SER A 148 -9.66 -9.58 -6.40
N GLU A 149 -10.55 -8.77 -5.83
CA GLU A 149 -10.28 -7.91 -4.67
C GLU A 149 -11.07 -8.34 -3.44
N LYS A 150 -10.63 -7.92 -2.26
CA LYS A 150 -11.35 -8.14 -1.00
C LYS A 150 -12.72 -7.42 -1.04
N PRO A 151 -13.80 -8.02 -0.54
CA PRO A 151 -13.84 -9.22 0.31
C PRO A 151 -14.12 -10.54 -0.42
N SER A 152 -13.67 -10.74 -1.67
CA SER A 152 -13.89 -12.00 -2.41
C SER A 152 -13.24 -13.19 -1.71
N LEU A 153 -13.94 -14.32 -1.68
CA LEU A 153 -13.44 -15.59 -1.13
C LEU A 153 -12.21 -16.10 -1.89
N ALA A 154 -12.14 -15.85 -3.20
CA ALA A 154 -11.11 -16.40 -4.09
C ALA A 154 -9.69 -16.13 -3.63
N ASN A 155 -9.43 -14.93 -3.05
CA ASN A 155 -8.12 -14.53 -2.56
C ASN A 155 -7.63 -15.42 -1.40
N TYR A 156 -8.56 -15.84 -0.55
CA TYR A 156 -8.30 -16.70 0.62
C TYR A 156 -8.31 -18.18 0.25
N GLU A 157 -9.22 -18.61 -0.63
CA GLU A 157 -9.27 -19.98 -1.15
C GLU A 157 -7.99 -20.36 -1.90
N TYR A 158 -7.30 -19.38 -2.52
CA TYR A 158 -5.99 -19.58 -3.11
C TYR A 158 -5.02 -20.21 -2.10
N PHE A 159 -4.93 -19.68 -0.89
CA PHE A 159 -4.08 -20.21 0.17
C PHE A 159 -4.57 -21.57 0.69
N MET A 160 -5.88 -21.77 0.80
CA MET A 160 -6.44 -23.06 1.22
C MET A 160 -6.11 -24.19 0.23
N LYS A 161 -6.17 -23.90 -1.06
CA LYS A 161 -5.78 -24.85 -2.12
C LYS A 161 -4.28 -25.13 -2.10
N ARG A 162 -3.48 -24.12 -1.83
CA ARG A 162 -2.02 -24.21 -1.81
C ARG A 162 -1.49 -24.93 -0.57
N TYR A 163 -2.15 -24.78 0.56
CA TYR A 163 -1.75 -25.35 1.85
C TYR A 163 -2.91 -26.15 2.48
N PRO A 164 -3.25 -27.31 1.89
CA PRO A 164 -4.36 -28.11 2.39
C PRO A 164 -4.10 -28.56 3.84
N ASN A 165 -5.15 -28.55 4.66
CA ASN A 165 -5.12 -28.90 6.07
C ASN A 165 -4.26 -27.97 6.97
N ALA A 166 -3.97 -26.75 6.53
CA ALA A 166 -3.34 -25.76 7.37
C ALA A 166 -4.35 -25.08 8.31
N GLU A 167 -3.85 -24.52 9.40
CA GLU A 167 -4.56 -23.53 10.20
C GLU A 167 -4.26 -22.13 9.63
N PHE A 168 -5.31 -21.36 9.34
CA PHE A 168 -5.19 -20.07 8.70
C PHE A 168 -5.52 -18.93 9.66
N THR A 169 -4.74 -17.86 9.55
CA THR A 169 -5.00 -16.59 10.24
C THR A 169 -4.86 -15.45 9.24
N TYR A 170 -5.76 -14.49 9.30
CA TYR A 170 -5.68 -13.25 8.54
C TYR A 170 -5.54 -12.05 9.49
N VAL A 171 -4.61 -11.16 9.17
CA VAL A 171 -4.35 -9.92 9.92
C VAL A 171 -4.60 -8.74 9.00
N GLY A 172 -5.47 -7.82 9.40
CA GLY A 172 -5.83 -6.63 8.62
C GLY A 172 -6.33 -5.50 9.52
N ASP A 173 -6.65 -4.37 8.94
CA ASP A 173 -7.11 -3.17 9.64
C ASP A 173 -8.55 -2.77 9.28
N ASN A 174 -9.05 -3.20 8.09
CA ASN A 174 -10.32 -2.70 7.55
C ASN A 174 -11.49 -3.66 7.79
N PRO A 175 -12.37 -3.40 8.81
CA PRO A 175 -13.48 -4.29 9.14
C PRO A 175 -14.46 -4.54 7.99
N LYS A 176 -14.55 -3.64 7.03
CA LYS A 176 -15.51 -3.76 5.92
C LYS A 176 -15.00 -4.68 4.80
N LYS A 177 -13.70 -4.86 4.67
CA LYS A 177 -13.08 -5.62 3.57
C LYS A 177 -12.39 -6.90 4.03
N ASP A 178 -11.71 -6.85 5.18
CA ASP A 178 -10.71 -7.83 5.56
C ASP A 178 -11.27 -9.09 6.24
N PHE A 179 -12.44 -9.00 6.87
CA PHE A 179 -12.86 -10.06 7.79
C PHE A 179 -14.05 -10.88 7.31
N PHE A 180 -14.81 -10.40 6.33
CA PHE A 180 -15.98 -11.14 5.84
C PHE A 180 -15.58 -12.51 5.26
N ALA A 181 -14.69 -12.51 4.27
CA ALA A 181 -14.29 -13.73 3.58
C ALA A 181 -13.51 -14.73 4.46
N PRO A 182 -12.47 -14.32 5.21
CA PRO A 182 -11.75 -15.26 6.06
C PRO A 182 -12.64 -15.83 7.16
N ASN A 183 -13.52 -15.06 7.79
CA ASN A 183 -14.46 -15.58 8.78
C ASN A 183 -15.43 -16.59 8.18
N GLN A 184 -15.93 -16.35 6.97
CA GLN A 184 -16.81 -17.29 6.26
C GLN A 184 -16.08 -18.61 5.95
N LEU A 185 -14.79 -18.56 5.69
CA LEU A 185 -13.93 -19.72 5.40
C LEU A 185 -13.38 -20.41 6.67
N GLY A 186 -13.73 -19.91 7.86
CA GLY A 186 -13.29 -20.49 9.13
C GLY A 186 -11.84 -20.15 9.51
N TRP A 187 -11.26 -19.10 8.96
CA TRP A 187 -9.95 -18.61 9.35
C TRP A 187 -10.03 -17.86 10.69
N ASN A 188 -8.96 -17.89 11.45
CA ASN A 188 -8.77 -16.95 12.56
C ASN A 188 -8.54 -15.54 11.98
N THR A 189 -9.02 -14.52 12.66
CA THR A 189 -8.85 -13.14 12.22
C THR A 189 -8.33 -12.25 13.34
N VAL A 190 -7.44 -11.32 12.99
CA VAL A 190 -6.88 -10.33 13.92
C VAL A 190 -7.07 -8.95 13.29
N CYS A 191 -7.81 -8.08 13.97
CA CYS A 191 -8.02 -6.70 13.55
C CYS A 191 -7.03 -5.78 14.27
N LEU A 192 -6.25 -5.02 13.50
CA LEU A 192 -5.50 -3.89 14.04
C LEU A 192 -6.46 -2.72 14.24
N LEU A 193 -6.46 -2.18 15.44
CA LEU A 193 -7.20 -0.96 15.78
C LEU A 193 -6.19 0.17 15.90
N ASP A 194 -6.40 1.26 15.12
CA ASP A 194 -5.65 2.51 15.29
C ASP A 194 -6.15 3.31 16.48
#